data_905b3ed8be0dc1f700cf54a982a06cc5
#
_entry.id   905b3ed8be0dc1f700cf54a982a06cc5
#
_cell.length_a   1.000
_cell.length_b   1.000
_cell.length_c   1.000
_cell.angle_alpha   90.00
_cell.angle_beta   90.00
_cell.angle_gamma   90.00
#
_symmetry.space_group_name_H-M   'P 1'
#
loop_
_entity.id
_entity.type
_entity.pdbx_description
1 polymer ?
#
loop_
_entity_poly.entity_id
_entity_poly.type
_entity_poly.pdbx_seq_one_letter_code
_entity_poly.pdbx_strand_id
1 'polypeptide(L)'
;TSDESYFCKQCIISVGRSGSKRMETVCQEMDIPTKSNRVDIGVRVELPAVVFSDLTDELYESKIVYRTEKFEDLVRTFCMNPKGAVVAENTNGIVTVNGHSYENPELQTENTNFALLVAKHFSEPFKDSNGYGESIARLSNMLGGGVIVQRFGDLIRGRRSTEKRIRESLVVPTLSATPGDLSLVLPKRILDGIIEMIYALDKIAPGTANADTLLYGVEVKFYNMEVSIDENLETRHKGLYIIGDGSGVT
;
A
#
# COMPACT_ATOMS: atom_id res chain seq x y z
N THR A 1 -11.37 2.64 -32.01
CA THR A 1 -9.97 2.62 -32.43
C THR A 1 -9.94 2.69 -33.93
N SER A 2 -9.39 3.77 -34.47
CA SER A 2 -9.18 3.93 -35.91
C SER A 2 -7.92 3.16 -36.29
N ASP A 3 -7.93 2.43 -37.41
CA ASP A 3 -6.77 1.78 -38.03
C ASP A 3 -5.89 2.82 -38.79
N GLU A 4 -5.76 4.02 -38.23
CA GLU A 4 -4.98 5.09 -38.83
C GLU A 4 -3.51 4.95 -38.45
N SER A 5 -2.64 5.04 -39.43
CA SER A 5 -1.20 5.01 -39.25
C SER A 5 -0.59 6.41 -39.44
N TYR A 6 0.26 6.81 -38.54
CA TYR A 6 0.94 8.09 -38.58
C TYR A 6 2.46 7.87 -38.66
N PHE A 7 3.13 8.63 -39.51
CA PHE A 7 4.59 8.64 -39.60
C PHE A 7 5.16 9.82 -38.82
N CYS A 8 6.10 9.53 -37.92
CA CYS A 8 6.79 10.56 -37.14
C CYS A 8 8.28 10.22 -36.99
N LYS A 9 9.10 11.24 -36.78
CA LYS A 9 10.56 11.06 -36.51
C LYS A 9 10.80 10.65 -35.05
N GLN A 10 9.93 11.09 -34.17
CA GLN A 10 10.02 10.82 -32.74
C GLN A 10 8.62 10.55 -32.21
N CYS A 11 8.49 9.55 -31.34
CA CYS A 11 7.25 9.18 -30.66
C CYS A 11 7.53 9.15 -29.15
N ILE A 12 6.71 9.84 -28.38
CA ILE A 12 6.78 9.84 -26.92
C ILE A 12 5.52 9.17 -26.40
N ILE A 13 5.69 8.07 -25.64
CA ILE A 13 4.61 7.39 -24.95
C ILE A 13 4.66 7.81 -23.49
N SER A 14 3.64 8.54 -23.03
CA SER A 14 3.48 9.00 -21.66
C SER A 14 2.13 8.55 -21.14
N VAL A 15 2.08 7.35 -20.61
CA VAL A 15 0.86 6.79 -20.03
C VAL A 15 0.92 6.86 -18.52
N GLY A 16 -0.20 7.23 -17.90
CA GLY A 16 -0.33 7.19 -16.46
C GLY A 16 -0.48 5.75 -15.93
N ARG A 17 -0.70 5.63 -14.63
CA ARG A 17 -0.84 4.36 -13.93
C ARG A 17 -1.88 3.42 -14.55
N SER A 18 -3.01 3.96 -14.98
CA SER A 18 -4.08 3.19 -15.64
C SER A 18 -3.69 2.63 -17.01
N GLY A 19 -2.67 3.22 -17.66
CA GLY A 19 -2.14 2.78 -18.94
C GLY A 19 -1.10 1.66 -18.87
N SER A 20 -0.68 1.26 -17.68
CA SER A 20 0.41 0.29 -17.44
C SER A 20 0.21 -1.04 -18.17
N LYS A 21 -1.00 -1.64 -18.11
CA LYS A 21 -1.31 -2.91 -18.81
C LYS A 21 -1.17 -2.78 -20.33
N ARG A 22 -1.63 -1.64 -20.89
CA ARG A 22 -1.44 -1.37 -22.31
C ARG A 22 0.02 -1.19 -22.67
N MET A 23 0.77 -0.52 -21.80
CA MET A 23 2.21 -0.32 -22.00
C MET A 23 2.97 -1.66 -22.00
N GLU A 24 2.60 -2.57 -21.13
CA GLU A 24 3.15 -3.93 -21.10
C GLU A 24 2.92 -4.64 -22.43
N THR A 25 1.69 -4.58 -22.98
CA THR A 25 1.38 -5.15 -24.28
C THR A 25 2.23 -4.52 -25.40
N VAL A 26 2.36 -3.19 -25.42
CA VAL A 26 3.19 -2.48 -26.40
C VAL A 26 4.67 -2.90 -26.29
N CYS A 27 5.20 -3.02 -25.07
CA CYS A 27 6.56 -3.48 -24.86
C CYS A 27 6.78 -4.92 -25.36
N GLN A 28 5.82 -5.81 -25.13
CA GLN A 28 5.84 -7.19 -25.63
C GLN A 28 5.79 -7.24 -27.17
N GLU A 29 4.85 -6.52 -27.79
CA GLU A 29 4.70 -6.46 -29.25
C GLU A 29 5.94 -5.88 -29.96
N MET A 30 6.60 -4.92 -29.31
CA MET A 30 7.77 -4.24 -29.85
C MET A 30 9.10 -4.85 -29.36
N ASP A 31 9.06 -5.97 -28.62
CA ASP A 31 10.24 -6.60 -28.03
C ASP A 31 11.09 -5.63 -27.17
N ILE A 32 10.45 -4.71 -26.46
CA ILE A 32 11.11 -3.78 -25.53
C ILE A 32 11.28 -4.48 -24.18
N PRO A 33 12.51 -4.63 -23.65
CA PRO A 33 12.72 -5.29 -22.38
C PRO A 33 12.08 -4.53 -21.22
N THR A 34 11.44 -5.26 -20.32
CA THR A 34 10.85 -4.72 -19.09
C THR A 34 11.34 -5.49 -17.87
N LYS A 35 11.36 -4.83 -16.72
CA LYS A 35 11.61 -5.46 -15.42
C LYS A 35 10.37 -5.39 -14.56
N SER A 36 10.08 -6.49 -13.84
CA SER A 36 9.04 -6.47 -12.81
C SER A 36 9.49 -5.56 -11.67
N ASN A 37 8.58 -4.71 -11.21
CA ASN A 37 8.81 -3.89 -10.03
C ASN A 37 8.27 -4.60 -8.79
N ARG A 38 8.55 -4.01 -7.62
CA ARG A 38 8.03 -4.49 -6.34
C ARG A 38 6.52 -4.21 -6.21
N VAL A 39 5.92 -4.87 -5.25
CA VAL A 39 4.62 -4.51 -4.67
C VAL A 39 4.79 -4.37 -3.16
N ASP A 40 4.22 -3.33 -2.58
CA ASP A 40 4.20 -3.16 -1.13
C ASP A 40 2.79 -3.50 -0.63
N ILE A 41 2.70 -4.43 0.32
CA ILE A 41 1.43 -4.94 0.84
C ILE A 41 1.43 -4.84 2.35
N GLY A 42 0.32 -4.40 2.92
CA GLY A 42 0.20 -4.31 4.36
C GLY A 42 -1.15 -3.83 4.85
N VAL A 43 -1.11 -3.07 5.92
CA VAL A 43 -2.28 -2.54 6.62
C VAL A 43 -2.14 -1.05 6.88
N ARG A 44 -3.27 -0.37 7.05
CA ARG A 44 -3.32 0.95 7.68
C ARG A 44 -3.52 0.77 9.17
N VAL A 45 -2.66 1.39 9.96
CA VAL A 45 -2.75 1.44 11.41
C VAL A 45 -3.47 2.72 11.82
N GLU A 46 -4.36 2.64 12.79
CA GLU A 46 -4.99 3.79 13.43
C GLU A 46 -4.91 3.66 14.94
N LEU A 47 -4.47 4.72 15.61
CA LEU A 47 -4.26 4.77 17.05
C LEU A 47 -4.38 6.22 17.55
N PRO A 48 -4.48 6.46 18.87
CA PRO A 48 -4.58 7.81 19.41
C PRO A 48 -3.40 8.69 19.01
N ALA A 49 -3.66 9.93 18.59
CA ALA A 49 -2.64 10.85 18.07
C ALA A 49 -1.50 11.09 19.09
N VAL A 50 -1.81 11.06 20.39
CA VAL A 50 -0.85 11.24 21.46
C VAL A 50 0.29 10.21 21.45
N VAL A 51 0.07 9.01 20.90
CA VAL A 51 1.09 7.94 20.85
C VAL A 51 2.27 8.33 19.95
N PHE A 52 2.02 9.08 18.90
CA PHE A 52 3.05 9.53 17.95
C PHE A 52 3.34 11.03 18.01
N SER A 53 2.75 11.79 18.96
CA SER A 53 2.91 13.24 19.03
C SER A 53 4.35 13.69 19.07
N ASP A 54 5.20 13.04 19.87
CA ASP A 54 6.63 13.38 19.99
C ASP A 54 7.38 13.29 18.64
N LEU A 55 6.92 12.43 17.73
CA LEU A 55 7.48 12.30 16.38
C LEU A 55 6.79 13.21 15.36
N THR A 56 5.47 13.33 15.43
CA THR A 56 4.69 14.04 14.41
C THR A 56 4.69 15.55 14.61
N ASP A 57 4.95 16.04 15.81
CA ASP A 57 5.08 17.46 16.08
C ASP A 57 6.44 18.01 15.61
N GLU A 58 7.48 17.16 15.53
CA GLU A 58 8.81 17.54 15.07
C GLU A 58 9.07 17.20 13.59
N LEU A 59 8.43 16.15 13.06
CA LEU A 59 8.70 15.63 11.72
C LEU A 59 7.43 15.67 10.86
N TYR A 60 7.53 16.25 9.68
CA TYR A 60 6.41 16.30 8.73
C TYR A 60 5.91 14.90 8.33
N GLU A 61 6.82 13.96 8.03
CA GLU A 61 6.51 12.58 7.71
C GLU A 61 7.63 11.65 8.20
N SER A 62 7.31 10.82 9.18
CA SER A 62 8.28 9.86 9.72
C SER A 62 8.31 8.58 8.88
N LYS A 63 9.43 8.32 8.20
CA LYS A 63 9.68 7.09 7.46
C LYS A 63 10.58 6.16 8.25
N ILE A 64 9.97 5.26 9.01
CA ILE A 64 10.68 4.30 9.85
C ILE A 64 10.74 2.98 9.09
N VAL A 65 11.93 2.38 9.01
CA VAL A 65 12.18 1.10 8.34
C VAL A 65 12.69 0.11 9.38
N TYR A 66 12.09 -1.07 9.39
CA TYR A 66 12.48 -2.17 10.25
C TYR A 66 12.79 -3.42 9.42
N ARG A 67 13.90 -4.09 9.70
CA ARG A 67 14.23 -5.39 9.13
C ARG A 67 13.75 -6.47 10.09
N THR A 68 12.82 -7.30 9.66
CA THR A 68 12.24 -8.37 10.49
C THR A 68 13.29 -9.41 10.86
N GLU A 69 13.23 -9.88 12.09
CA GLU A 69 14.17 -10.91 12.58
C GLU A 69 13.92 -12.28 11.90
N LYS A 70 12.65 -12.60 11.70
CA LYS A 70 12.25 -13.92 11.21
C LYS A 70 12.50 -14.13 9.71
N PHE A 71 12.24 -13.13 8.88
CA PHE A 71 12.27 -13.24 7.42
C PHE A 71 13.26 -12.30 6.75
N GLU A 72 13.90 -11.41 7.52
CA GLU A 72 14.77 -10.34 7.03
C GLU A 72 14.10 -9.41 6.00
N ASP A 73 12.78 -9.40 5.97
CA ASP A 73 12.00 -8.50 5.12
C ASP A 73 12.04 -7.08 5.66
N LEU A 74 12.02 -6.10 4.75
CA LEU A 74 11.88 -4.71 5.13
C LEU A 74 10.40 -4.36 5.28
N VAL A 75 10.04 -3.87 6.46
CA VAL A 75 8.74 -3.27 6.75
C VAL A 75 8.94 -1.79 7.01
N ARG A 76 8.10 -0.95 6.47
CA ARG A 76 8.23 0.50 6.61
C ARG A 76 6.91 1.16 6.97
N THR A 77 6.99 2.27 7.71
CA THR A 77 5.88 3.22 7.79
C THR A 77 5.76 3.96 6.47
N PHE A 78 4.54 4.34 6.11
CA PHE A 78 4.29 5.14 4.92
C PHE A 78 3.06 6.03 5.11
N CYS A 79 3.11 7.24 4.53
CA CYS A 79 1.98 8.17 4.53
C CYS A 79 1.36 8.34 5.93
N MET A 80 2.17 8.86 6.86
CA MET A 80 1.73 9.15 8.23
C MET A 80 0.86 10.42 8.24
N ASN A 81 -0.33 10.30 8.80
CA ASN A 81 -1.34 11.36 8.84
C ASN A 81 -1.68 11.66 10.31
N PRO A 82 -0.98 12.62 10.93
CA PRO A 82 -1.32 13.08 12.27
C PRO A 82 -2.72 13.68 12.30
N LYS A 83 -3.52 13.30 13.28
CA LYS A 83 -4.91 13.76 13.45
C LYS A 83 -5.75 13.62 12.18
N GLY A 84 -5.40 12.63 11.35
CA GLY A 84 -6.06 12.36 10.08
C GLY A 84 -7.11 11.26 10.17
N ALA A 85 -7.74 10.96 9.04
CA ALA A 85 -8.73 9.90 8.92
C ALA A 85 -8.23 8.76 8.02
N VAL A 86 -8.67 7.54 8.33
CA VAL A 86 -8.56 6.39 7.43
C VAL A 86 -9.63 6.50 6.36
N VAL A 87 -9.28 6.24 5.11
CA VAL A 87 -10.18 6.34 3.96
C VAL A 87 -10.12 5.08 3.09
N ALA A 88 -11.22 4.77 2.41
CA ALA A 88 -11.26 3.72 1.41
C ALA A 88 -11.03 4.32 0.00
N GLU A 89 -10.23 3.65 -0.79
CA GLU A 89 -10.00 3.98 -2.20
C GLU A 89 -10.54 2.86 -3.09
N ASN A 90 -11.27 3.22 -4.14
CA ASN A 90 -11.75 2.27 -5.13
C ASN A 90 -11.05 2.52 -6.47
N THR A 91 -10.26 1.54 -6.91
CA THR A 91 -9.61 1.56 -8.21
C THR A 91 -10.07 0.36 -9.03
N ASN A 92 -10.83 0.62 -10.09
CA ASN A 92 -11.36 -0.42 -10.99
C ASN A 92 -12.14 -1.55 -10.26
N GLY A 93 -12.92 -1.19 -9.24
CA GLY A 93 -13.71 -2.14 -8.46
C GLY A 93 -12.94 -2.89 -7.37
N ILE A 94 -11.67 -2.56 -7.16
CA ILE A 94 -10.86 -3.06 -6.05
C ILE A 94 -10.79 -1.97 -4.98
N VAL A 95 -11.29 -2.28 -3.79
CA VAL A 95 -11.26 -1.38 -2.64
C VAL A 95 -10.02 -1.68 -1.81
N THR A 96 -9.20 -0.66 -1.58
CA THR A 96 -8.05 -0.68 -0.68
C THR A 96 -8.20 0.43 0.36
N VAL A 97 -7.35 0.41 1.38
CA VAL A 97 -7.34 1.46 2.41
C VAL A 97 -6.21 2.44 2.16
N ASN A 98 -6.42 3.70 2.54
CA ASN A 98 -5.42 4.75 2.57
C ASN A 98 -5.68 5.69 3.76
N GLY A 99 -4.91 6.76 3.90
CA GLY A 99 -5.09 7.80 4.91
C GLY A 99 -5.20 9.17 4.31
N HIS A 100 -5.83 10.07 5.06
CA HIS A 100 -6.00 11.46 4.67
C HIS A 100 -5.72 12.38 5.85
N SER A 101 -4.97 13.46 5.60
CA SER A 101 -4.73 14.55 6.55
C SER A 101 -5.68 15.70 6.27
N TYR A 102 -6.02 16.46 7.31
CA TYR A 102 -6.83 17.67 7.19
C TYR A 102 -6.01 18.90 7.56
N GLU A 103 -5.95 19.86 6.68
CA GLU A 103 -5.37 21.18 6.95
C GLU A 103 -6.23 21.98 7.93
N ASN A 104 -7.57 21.92 7.77
CA ASN A 104 -8.49 22.58 8.69
C ASN A 104 -8.51 21.87 10.04
N PRO A 105 -8.12 22.54 11.15
CA PRO A 105 -8.11 21.94 12.49
C PRO A 105 -9.47 21.41 12.95
N GLU A 106 -10.59 22.00 12.50
CA GLU A 106 -11.95 21.54 12.86
C GLU A 106 -12.30 20.18 12.30
N LEU A 107 -11.61 19.74 11.25
CA LEU A 107 -11.79 18.43 10.62
C LEU A 107 -10.81 17.37 11.14
N GLN A 108 -9.83 17.79 11.93
CA GLN A 108 -8.85 16.88 12.52
C GLN A 108 -9.51 15.92 13.51
N THR A 109 -8.99 14.71 13.54
CA THR A 109 -9.45 13.64 14.44
C THR A 109 -8.55 13.52 15.65
N GLU A 110 -8.94 12.73 16.63
CA GLU A 110 -8.12 12.38 17.80
C GLU A 110 -7.10 11.26 17.48
N ASN A 111 -7.06 10.78 16.24
CA ASN A 111 -6.23 9.65 15.84
C ASN A 111 -5.13 10.06 14.85
N THR A 112 -4.00 9.38 14.94
CA THR A 112 -2.99 9.33 13.88
C THR A 112 -3.13 8.01 13.15
N ASN A 113 -2.98 8.04 11.83
CA ASN A 113 -2.94 6.82 11.02
C ASN A 113 -1.74 6.79 10.08
N PHE A 114 -1.24 5.59 9.80
CA PHE A 114 -0.14 5.35 8.87
C PHE A 114 -0.20 3.93 8.31
N ALA A 115 0.39 3.72 7.13
CA ALA A 115 0.55 2.38 6.59
C ALA A 115 1.75 1.66 7.19
N LEU A 116 1.64 0.36 7.38
CA LEU A 116 2.76 -0.57 7.54
C LEU A 116 2.82 -1.45 6.31
N LEU A 117 3.87 -1.31 5.52
CA LEU A 117 4.02 -1.95 4.22
C LEU A 117 5.24 -2.86 4.19
N VAL A 118 5.04 -4.09 3.74
CA VAL A 118 6.09 -5.07 3.48
C VAL A 118 6.38 -5.11 1.98
N ALA A 119 7.60 -4.77 1.59
CA ALA A 119 8.03 -4.80 0.19
C ALA A 119 8.25 -6.24 -0.27
N LYS A 120 7.66 -6.60 -1.42
CA LYS A 120 7.85 -7.90 -2.06
C LYS A 120 8.34 -7.72 -3.49
N HIS A 121 9.41 -8.43 -3.79
CA HIS A 121 9.95 -8.58 -5.14
C HIS A 121 9.76 -10.01 -5.59
N PHE A 122 9.38 -10.18 -6.84
CA PHE A 122 9.28 -11.50 -7.46
C PHE A 122 10.33 -11.62 -8.55
N SER A 123 11.01 -12.76 -8.56
CA SER A 123 11.97 -13.13 -9.61
C SER A 123 11.31 -14.04 -10.65
N GLU A 124 11.97 -14.18 -11.81
CA GLU A 124 11.57 -15.15 -12.81
C GLU A 124 11.26 -16.55 -12.20
N PRO A 125 10.24 -17.27 -12.66
CA PRO A 125 9.34 -16.89 -13.78
C PRO A 125 8.14 -16.02 -13.37
N PHE A 126 8.01 -15.65 -12.08
CA PHE A 126 6.86 -14.95 -11.53
C PHE A 126 7.08 -13.43 -11.59
N LYS A 127 6.55 -12.78 -12.61
CA LYS A 127 6.74 -11.34 -12.84
C LYS A 127 5.58 -10.46 -12.39
N ASP A 128 4.40 -11.03 -12.14
CA ASP A 128 3.20 -10.26 -11.89
C ASP A 128 3.03 -9.86 -10.42
N SER A 129 3.89 -8.94 -9.96
CA SER A 129 3.82 -8.40 -8.61
C SER A 129 2.48 -7.67 -8.35
N ASN A 130 1.98 -6.95 -9.36
CA ASN A 130 0.72 -6.22 -9.25
C ASN A 130 -0.47 -7.17 -9.15
N GLY A 131 -0.52 -8.22 -9.98
CA GLY A 131 -1.56 -9.25 -9.89
C GLY A 131 -1.57 -9.97 -8.54
N TYR A 132 -0.39 -10.19 -7.93
CA TYR A 132 -0.31 -10.72 -6.57
C TYR A 132 -0.96 -9.76 -5.56
N GLY A 133 -0.63 -8.47 -5.59
CA GLY A 133 -1.23 -7.46 -4.72
C GLY A 133 -2.74 -7.31 -4.95
N GLU A 134 -3.18 -7.30 -6.22
CA GLU A 134 -4.60 -7.28 -6.58
C GLU A 134 -5.36 -8.50 -6.04
N SER A 135 -4.76 -9.69 -6.09
CA SER A 135 -5.36 -10.94 -5.59
C SER A 135 -5.65 -10.86 -4.09
N ILE A 136 -4.70 -10.31 -3.32
CA ILE A 136 -4.87 -10.11 -1.88
C ILE A 136 -5.96 -9.06 -1.59
N ALA A 137 -5.98 -7.96 -2.33
CA ALA A 137 -7.01 -6.93 -2.18
C ALA A 137 -8.40 -7.46 -2.53
N ARG A 138 -8.53 -8.25 -3.60
CA ARG A 138 -9.79 -8.92 -3.98
C ARG A 138 -10.26 -9.92 -2.91
N LEU A 139 -9.33 -10.67 -2.32
CA LEU A 139 -9.64 -11.59 -1.21
C LEU A 139 -10.18 -10.82 0.00
N SER A 140 -9.57 -9.69 0.36
CA SER A 140 -10.09 -8.80 1.40
C SER A 140 -11.49 -8.30 1.09
N ASN A 141 -11.73 -7.85 -0.14
CA ASN A 141 -13.05 -7.35 -0.55
C ASN A 141 -14.11 -8.47 -0.55
N MET A 142 -13.74 -9.68 -0.94
CA MET A 142 -14.63 -10.85 -0.91
C MET A 142 -15.08 -11.19 0.52
N LEU A 143 -14.18 -11.10 1.50
CA LEU A 143 -14.46 -11.44 2.89
C LEU A 143 -15.14 -10.29 3.66
N GLY A 144 -14.81 -9.03 3.35
CA GLY A 144 -15.27 -7.86 4.08
C GLY A 144 -16.30 -6.99 3.34
N GLY A 145 -16.59 -7.28 2.07
CA GLY A 145 -17.38 -6.39 1.22
C GLY A 145 -16.65 -5.07 0.88
N GLY A 146 -15.37 -4.95 1.25
CA GLY A 146 -14.53 -3.77 1.15
C GLY A 146 -13.35 -3.85 2.11
N VAL A 147 -13.16 -2.82 2.93
CA VAL A 147 -12.09 -2.78 3.93
C VAL A 147 -12.49 -3.59 5.17
N ILE A 148 -11.56 -4.40 5.66
CA ILE A 148 -11.67 -5.14 6.93
C ILE A 148 -10.97 -4.33 8.03
N VAL A 149 -11.56 -4.27 9.22
CA VAL A 149 -10.91 -3.73 10.42
C VAL A 149 -10.75 -4.80 11.48
N GLN A 150 -9.57 -4.84 12.12
CA GLN A 150 -9.28 -5.75 13.23
C GLN A 150 -8.49 -5.03 14.33
N ARG A 151 -8.84 -5.25 15.58
CA ARG A 151 -8.01 -4.79 16.72
C ARG A 151 -6.74 -5.62 16.81
N PHE A 152 -5.63 -4.97 17.10
CA PHE A 152 -4.34 -5.65 17.26
C PHE A 152 -4.39 -6.76 18.31
N GLY A 153 -5.03 -6.51 19.47
CA GLY A 153 -5.18 -7.53 20.49
C GLY A 153 -6.03 -8.73 20.10
N ASP A 154 -6.98 -8.58 19.16
CA ASP A 154 -7.74 -9.71 18.63
C ASP A 154 -6.90 -10.50 17.63
N LEU A 155 -6.11 -9.81 16.78
CA LEU A 155 -5.16 -10.44 15.85
C LEU A 155 -4.14 -11.32 16.60
N ILE A 156 -3.50 -10.78 17.64
CA ILE A 156 -2.51 -11.52 18.46
C ILE A 156 -3.13 -12.76 19.14
N ARG A 157 -4.40 -12.70 19.49
CA ARG A 157 -5.14 -13.84 20.06
C ARG A 157 -5.68 -14.82 19.01
N GLY A 158 -5.38 -14.61 17.72
CA GLY A 158 -5.83 -15.46 16.63
C GLY A 158 -7.36 -15.49 16.46
N ARG A 159 -8.03 -14.37 16.64
CA ARG A 159 -9.49 -14.28 16.52
C ARG A 159 -9.92 -13.03 15.78
N ARG A 160 -11.05 -13.12 15.07
CA ARG A 160 -11.63 -11.97 14.40
C ARG A 160 -12.10 -10.91 15.41
N SER A 161 -12.08 -9.64 15.03
CA SER A 161 -12.82 -8.59 15.72
C SER A 161 -14.32 -8.69 15.42
N THR A 162 -15.12 -8.13 16.30
CA THR A 162 -16.58 -8.03 16.16
C THR A 162 -17.00 -6.58 16.34
N GLU A 163 -18.19 -6.21 15.85
CA GLU A 163 -18.73 -4.86 16.02
C GLU A 163 -18.74 -4.42 17.48
N LYS A 164 -19.11 -5.34 18.39
CA LYS A 164 -19.10 -5.07 19.82
C LYS A 164 -17.70 -4.68 20.29
N ARG A 165 -16.66 -5.46 19.94
CA ARG A 165 -15.28 -5.19 20.35
C ARG A 165 -14.71 -3.90 19.74
N ILE A 166 -15.06 -3.59 18.49
CA ILE A 166 -14.67 -2.32 17.85
C ILE A 166 -15.33 -1.14 18.57
N ARG A 167 -16.63 -1.24 18.90
CA ARG A 167 -17.36 -0.20 19.63
C ARG A 167 -16.84 0.05 21.04
N GLU A 168 -16.34 -1.00 21.71
CA GLU A 168 -15.79 -0.95 23.07
C GLU A 168 -14.28 -0.62 23.07
N SER A 169 -13.67 -0.38 21.90
CA SER A 169 -12.27 -0.01 21.75
C SER A 169 -12.02 1.42 22.24
N LEU A 170 -10.83 1.67 22.79
CA LEU A 170 -10.37 3.03 23.11
C LEU A 170 -10.18 3.89 21.86
N VAL A 171 -9.81 3.25 20.73
CA VAL A 171 -9.67 3.93 19.45
C VAL A 171 -11.02 3.95 18.75
N VAL A 172 -11.56 5.14 18.53
CA VAL A 172 -12.78 5.33 17.75
C VAL A 172 -12.43 5.30 16.27
N PRO A 173 -12.93 4.32 15.49
CA PRO A 173 -12.59 4.22 14.06
C PRO A 173 -13.01 5.46 13.28
N THR A 174 -12.14 6.00 12.44
CA THR A 174 -12.50 7.09 11.52
C THR A 174 -13.08 6.59 10.20
N LEU A 175 -12.86 5.31 9.86
CA LEU A 175 -13.49 4.64 8.71
C LEU A 175 -14.47 3.57 9.21
N SER A 176 -15.70 3.62 8.71
CA SER A 176 -16.63 2.51 8.85
C SER A 176 -16.18 1.34 7.97
N ALA A 177 -15.68 0.27 8.58
CA ALA A 177 -15.16 -0.91 7.92
C ALA A 177 -15.73 -2.19 8.55
N THR A 178 -15.67 -3.31 7.86
CA THR A 178 -16.20 -4.59 8.34
C THR A 178 -15.26 -5.21 9.38
N PRO A 179 -15.71 -5.44 10.63
CA PRO A 179 -14.91 -6.15 11.61
C PRO A 179 -14.62 -7.59 11.16
N GLY A 180 -13.35 -7.96 11.09
CA GLY A 180 -12.95 -9.25 10.51
C GLY A 180 -11.65 -9.80 11.08
N ASP A 181 -11.03 -10.67 10.28
CA ASP A 181 -9.77 -11.34 10.58
C ASP A 181 -8.80 -11.18 9.40
N LEU A 182 -7.78 -10.38 9.59
CA LEU A 182 -6.73 -10.12 8.59
C LEU A 182 -5.83 -11.33 8.34
N SER A 183 -5.80 -12.31 9.24
CA SER A 183 -5.04 -13.55 9.05
C SER A 183 -5.60 -14.44 7.94
N LEU A 184 -6.89 -14.24 7.57
CA LEU A 184 -7.52 -14.91 6.45
C LEU A 184 -7.19 -14.26 5.08
N VAL A 185 -6.60 -13.07 5.10
CA VAL A 185 -6.31 -12.27 3.91
C VAL A 185 -4.82 -12.16 3.64
N LEU A 186 -4.08 -11.73 4.66
CA LEU A 186 -2.65 -11.47 4.51
C LEU A 186 -1.85 -12.79 4.61
N PRO A 187 -0.95 -13.04 3.65
CA PRO A 187 0.00 -14.14 3.78
C PRO A 187 0.79 -14.06 5.08
N LYS A 188 1.00 -15.21 5.71
CA LYS A 188 1.67 -15.31 7.01
C LYS A 188 2.96 -14.49 7.10
N ARG A 189 3.79 -14.51 6.07
CA ARG A 189 5.07 -13.79 6.05
C ARG A 189 4.87 -12.27 6.14
N ILE A 190 3.85 -11.74 5.48
CA ILE A 190 3.50 -10.31 5.53
C ILE A 190 2.93 -9.97 6.91
N LEU A 191 2.01 -10.79 7.40
CA LEU A 191 1.36 -10.57 8.69
C LEU A 191 2.35 -10.62 9.86
N ASP A 192 3.22 -11.63 9.90
CA ASP A 192 4.28 -11.74 10.91
C ASP A 192 5.20 -10.51 10.89
N GLY A 193 5.60 -10.04 9.70
CA GLY A 193 6.42 -8.84 9.56
C GLY A 193 5.74 -7.56 10.08
N ILE A 194 4.44 -7.41 9.84
CA ILE A 194 3.65 -6.30 10.39
C ILE A 194 3.60 -6.37 11.91
N ILE A 195 3.37 -7.55 12.48
CA ILE A 195 3.33 -7.76 13.93
C ILE A 195 4.69 -7.41 14.56
N GLU A 196 5.80 -7.88 13.99
CA GLU A 196 7.15 -7.54 14.47
C GLU A 196 7.38 -6.02 14.42
N MET A 197 6.98 -5.35 13.33
CA MET A 197 7.11 -3.90 13.18
C MET A 197 6.29 -3.13 14.22
N ILE A 198 5.07 -3.57 14.55
CA ILE A 198 4.24 -2.94 15.59
C ILE A 198 4.95 -3.00 16.95
N TYR A 199 5.52 -4.15 17.32
CA TYR A 199 6.30 -4.26 18.56
C TYR A 199 7.60 -3.46 18.53
N ALA A 200 8.24 -3.32 17.37
CA ALA A 200 9.42 -2.47 17.22
C ALA A 200 9.06 -0.99 17.38
N LEU A 201 7.95 -0.55 16.79
CA LEU A 201 7.45 0.82 16.96
C LEU A 201 7.04 1.13 18.40
N ASP A 202 6.49 0.15 19.12
CA ASP A 202 6.10 0.33 20.52
C ASP A 202 7.26 0.69 21.45
N LYS A 203 8.51 0.37 21.04
CA LYS A 203 9.74 0.75 21.79
C LYS A 203 10.06 2.24 21.65
N ILE A 204 9.67 2.88 20.57
CA ILE A 204 9.94 4.30 20.29
C ILE A 204 8.71 5.19 20.45
N ALA A 205 7.52 4.61 20.30
CA ALA A 205 6.22 5.24 20.48
C ALA A 205 5.33 4.31 21.34
N PRO A 206 5.52 4.31 22.69
CA PRO A 206 4.80 3.42 23.59
C PRO A 206 3.29 3.59 23.48
N GLY A 207 2.58 2.47 23.30
CA GLY A 207 1.15 2.43 23.01
C GLY A 207 0.82 2.01 21.59
N THR A 208 1.82 1.90 20.70
CA THR A 208 1.61 1.38 19.34
C THR A 208 1.08 -0.05 19.35
N ALA A 209 1.62 -0.93 20.23
CA ALA A 209 1.18 -2.32 20.39
C ALA A 209 -0.01 -2.49 21.35
N ASN A 210 -0.79 -1.42 21.59
CA ASN A 210 -2.00 -1.50 22.41
C ASN A 210 -3.01 -2.47 21.78
N ALA A 211 -3.72 -3.22 22.62
CA ALA A 211 -4.75 -4.16 22.17
C ALA A 211 -5.87 -3.51 21.34
N ASP A 212 -6.09 -2.22 21.55
CA ASP A 212 -7.11 -1.41 20.88
C ASP A 212 -6.64 -0.69 19.63
N THR A 213 -5.33 -0.74 19.30
CA THR A 213 -4.82 -0.27 18.01
C THR A 213 -5.57 -0.96 16.88
N LEU A 214 -6.09 -0.17 15.95
CA LEU A 214 -6.87 -0.67 14.81
C LEU A 214 -5.99 -0.90 13.60
N LEU A 215 -6.22 -2.03 12.93
CA LEU A 215 -5.57 -2.42 11.69
C LEU A 215 -6.63 -2.55 10.60
N TYR A 216 -6.46 -1.82 9.52
CA TYR A 216 -7.35 -1.89 8.37
C TYR A 216 -6.64 -2.58 7.19
N GLY A 217 -7.29 -3.51 6.57
CA GLY A 217 -6.74 -4.26 5.45
C GLY A 217 -7.64 -4.25 4.22
N VAL A 218 -7.00 -4.21 3.06
CA VAL A 218 -5.53 -4.17 2.91
C VAL A 218 -5.09 -2.84 2.31
N GLU A 219 -3.89 -2.41 2.62
CA GLU A 219 -3.23 -1.34 1.87
C GLU A 219 -2.24 -1.97 0.90
N VAL A 220 -2.32 -1.58 -0.36
CA VAL A 220 -1.42 -2.04 -1.42
C VAL A 220 -0.87 -0.85 -2.18
N LYS A 221 0.44 -0.80 -2.37
CA LYS A 221 1.08 0.16 -3.28
C LYS A 221 1.62 -0.61 -4.48
N PHE A 222 1.01 -0.31 -5.62
CA PHE A 222 1.39 -0.87 -6.90
C PHE A 222 2.49 -0.02 -7.52
N TYR A 223 3.48 -0.69 -8.09
CA TYR A 223 4.52 -0.06 -8.88
C TYR A 223 4.46 -0.65 -10.28
N ASN A 224 4.41 0.23 -11.27
CA ASN A 224 4.40 -0.22 -12.65
C ASN A 224 5.72 -0.89 -13.01
N MET A 225 5.71 -1.76 -14.02
CA MET A 225 6.92 -2.32 -14.58
C MET A 225 7.88 -1.21 -15.01
N GLU A 226 9.16 -1.45 -14.88
CA GLU A 226 10.20 -0.56 -15.38
C GLU A 226 10.55 -0.93 -16.82
N VAL A 227 10.38 0.02 -17.72
CA VAL A 227 10.76 -0.15 -19.13
C VAL A 227 12.26 0.09 -19.29
N SER A 228 12.94 -0.75 -20.05
CA SER A 228 14.36 -0.57 -20.32
C SER A 228 14.58 0.58 -21.32
N ILE A 229 15.16 1.66 -20.83
CA ILE A 229 15.50 2.87 -21.59
C ILE A 229 16.94 3.30 -21.30
N ASP A 230 17.50 4.14 -22.13
CA ASP A 230 18.81 4.76 -21.93
C ASP A 230 18.73 6.06 -21.11
N GLU A 231 19.85 6.74 -20.93
CA GLU A 231 19.95 8.01 -20.20
C GLU A 231 19.15 9.17 -20.81
N ASN A 232 18.76 9.05 -22.08
CA ASN A 232 17.92 10.01 -22.80
C ASN A 232 16.45 9.63 -22.81
N LEU A 233 16.06 8.60 -22.05
CA LEU A 233 14.71 8.02 -21.99
C LEU A 233 14.30 7.33 -23.31
N GLU A 234 15.25 7.03 -24.20
CA GLU A 234 15.02 6.35 -25.48
C GLU A 234 15.05 4.83 -25.28
N THR A 235 14.11 4.15 -25.91
CA THR A 235 14.08 2.68 -25.92
C THR A 235 15.13 2.12 -26.88
N ARG A 236 15.22 0.79 -26.98
CA ARG A 236 16.04 0.13 -28.04
C ARG A 236 15.63 0.51 -29.46
N HIS A 237 14.43 1.05 -29.66
CA HIS A 237 13.94 1.55 -30.95
C HIS A 237 14.21 3.05 -31.06
N LYS A 238 15.06 3.43 -32.00
CA LYS A 238 15.46 4.82 -32.20
C LYS A 238 14.26 5.72 -32.50
N GLY A 239 14.16 6.83 -31.78
CA GLY A 239 13.05 7.78 -31.87
C GLY A 239 11.83 7.40 -31.06
N LEU A 240 11.88 6.30 -30.28
CA LEU A 240 10.80 5.92 -29.39
C LEU A 240 11.19 6.13 -27.92
N TYR A 241 10.50 7.04 -27.26
CA TYR A 241 10.71 7.44 -25.87
C TYR A 241 9.52 6.97 -25.01
N ILE A 242 9.80 6.43 -23.83
CA ILE A 242 8.75 6.01 -22.89
C ILE A 242 9.01 6.67 -21.54
N ILE A 243 8.05 7.46 -21.08
CA ILE A 243 8.16 8.27 -19.87
C ILE A 243 6.90 8.18 -19.00
N GLY A 244 6.99 8.66 -17.77
CA GLY A 244 5.86 8.77 -16.85
C GLY A 244 5.62 7.53 -15.99
N ASP A 245 4.66 7.64 -15.09
CA ASP A 245 4.33 6.63 -14.07
C ASP A 245 4.01 5.23 -14.68
N GLY A 246 3.46 5.19 -15.90
CA GLY A 246 3.17 3.95 -16.61
C GLY A 246 4.41 3.15 -17.06
N SER A 247 5.58 3.76 -17.07
CA SER A 247 6.87 3.14 -17.44
C SER A 247 7.77 2.84 -16.24
N GLY A 248 7.36 3.23 -15.04
CA GLY A 248 8.16 3.08 -13.84
C GLY A 248 9.42 3.97 -13.79
N VAL A 249 9.48 5.04 -14.57
CA VAL A 249 10.69 5.88 -14.79
C VAL A 249 10.55 7.29 -14.20
N THR A 250 9.55 7.61 -13.40
CA THR A 250 9.45 8.93 -12.75
C THR A 250 9.29 8.85 -11.28
#